data_254b1554e0c4bc7a48dcdd6170ed9f3c
#
_entry.id   254b1554e0c4bc7a48dcdd6170ed9f3c
#
_cell.length_a   1.000
_cell.length_b   1.000
_cell.length_c   1.000
_cell.angle_alpha   90.00
_cell.angle_beta   90.00
_cell.angle_gamma   90.00
#
_symmetry.space_group_name_H-M   'P 1'
#
loop_
_entity.id
_entity.type
_entity.pdbx_description
1 polymer ?
#
loop_
_entity_poly.entity_id
_entity_poly.type
_entity_poly.pdbx_seq_one_letter_code
_entity_poly.pdbx_strand_id
1 'polypeptide(L)'
;PSIEILLLGRFLQGLTGSVGVVIAKAIARDFAFGQELTKLFALLMMVNGLAPVIAPLIGGQLLLFTTWRVIFVILAIFSAILLAGSLLFRESLPKEKRVTGGVATATKNYITLIKDKRFLGQTLIQFFAFGGFFAYISGSSFVYQNIFQLSAQEFSYLFGINSCGIILASAISARLSNVITVRQLLTF
;
A
#
# COMPACT_ATOMS: atom_id res chain seq x y z
N PRO A 1 0.26 20.99 18.57
CA PRO A 1 0.40 19.54 18.71
C PRO A 1 1.89 19.18 18.74
N SER A 2 2.27 18.26 19.66
CA SER A 2 3.66 17.81 19.80
C SER A 2 4.01 16.80 18.69
N ILE A 3 5.31 16.55 18.52
CA ILE A 3 5.80 15.55 17.54
C ILE A 3 5.30 14.15 17.91
N GLU A 4 5.14 13.86 19.18
CA GLU A 4 4.65 12.58 19.70
C GLU A 4 3.22 12.29 19.24
N ILE A 5 2.34 13.30 19.28
CA ILE A 5 0.96 13.20 18.77
C ILE A 5 0.96 12.93 17.27
N LEU A 6 1.85 13.58 16.53
CA LEU A 6 2.00 13.33 15.10
C LEU A 6 2.44 11.89 14.82
N LEU A 7 3.45 11.39 15.53
CA LEU A 7 3.95 10.02 15.39
C LEU A 7 2.88 8.99 15.75
N LEU A 8 2.16 9.20 16.86
CA LEU A 8 1.03 8.34 17.24
C LEU A 8 -0.06 8.34 16.18
N GLY A 9 -0.43 9.52 15.67
CA GLY A 9 -1.40 9.64 14.58
C GLY A 9 -0.96 8.90 13.32
N ARG A 10 0.32 8.96 12.95
CA ARG A 10 0.89 8.22 11.81
C ARG A 10 0.89 6.72 12.04
N PHE A 11 1.20 6.27 13.23
CA PHE A 11 1.12 4.85 13.59
C PHE A 11 -0.31 4.31 13.45
N LEU A 12 -1.29 5.02 14.03
CA LEU A 12 -2.70 4.65 13.93
C LEU A 12 -3.19 4.68 12.48
N GLN A 13 -2.79 5.68 11.70
CA GLN A 13 -3.11 5.78 10.27
C GLN A 13 -2.54 4.59 9.48
N GLY A 14 -1.31 4.17 9.74
CA GLY A 14 -0.71 3.00 9.11
C GLY A 14 -1.44 1.70 9.47
N LEU A 15 -1.77 1.54 10.75
CA LEU A 15 -2.49 0.37 11.26
C LEU A 15 -3.88 0.25 10.60
N THR A 16 -4.65 1.33 10.56
CA THR A 16 -6.00 1.34 9.98
C THR A 16 -5.98 1.30 8.46
N GLY A 17 -5.01 1.97 7.83
CA GLY A 17 -4.86 2.01 6.37
C GLY A 17 -4.58 0.64 5.75
N SER A 18 -3.87 -0.24 6.45
CA SER A 18 -3.60 -1.61 5.99
C SER A 18 -4.88 -2.42 5.77
N VAL A 19 -5.92 -2.15 6.57
CA VAL A 19 -7.23 -2.82 6.47
C VAL A 19 -7.89 -2.54 5.12
N GLY A 20 -7.82 -1.30 4.62
CA GLY A 20 -8.41 -0.92 3.35
C GLY A 20 -7.89 -1.74 2.16
N VAL A 21 -6.57 -1.98 2.11
CA VAL A 21 -5.95 -2.79 1.04
C VAL A 21 -6.42 -4.25 1.09
N VAL A 22 -6.58 -4.81 2.28
CA VAL A 22 -7.04 -6.18 2.46
C VAL A 22 -8.51 -6.31 2.10
N ILE A 23 -9.36 -5.39 2.57
CA ILE A 23 -10.79 -5.37 2.29
C ILE A 23 -11.05 -5.17 0.79
N ALA A 24 -10.33 -4.27 0.11
CA ALA A 24 -10.49 -4.08 -1.33
C ALA A 24 -10.26 -5.37 -2.12
N LYS A 25 -9.24 -6.17 -1.75
CA LYS A 25 -8.99 -7.47 -2.36
C LYS A 25 -10.09 -8.51 -2.02
N ALA A 26 -10.62 -8.47 -0.81
CA ALA A 26 -11.73 -9.35 -0.41
C ALA A 26 -13.00 -9.02 -1.22
N ILE A 27 -13.37 -7.76 -1.29
CA ILE A 27 -14.51 -7.29 -2.08
C ILE A 27 -14.36 -7.69 -3.57
N ALA A 28 -13.16 -7.51 -4.15
CA ALA A 28 -12.93 -7.93 -5.53
C ALA A 28 -13.21 -9.42 -5.75
N ARG A 29 -12.90 -10.28 -4.76
CA ARG A 29 -13.21 -11.72 -4.82
C ARG A 29 -14.69 -12.03 -4.66
N ASP A 30 -15.46 -11.15 -4.02
CA ASP A 30 -16.88 -11.33 -3.86
C ASP A 30 -17.65 -11.06 -5.17
N PHE A 31 -17.15 -10.12 -5.98
CA PHE A 31 -17.80 -9.67 -7.21
C PHE A 31 -17.33 -10.36 -8.49
N ALA A 32 -16.12 -10.93 -8.51
CA ALA A 32 -15.52 -11.45 -9.73
C ALA A 32 -14.83 -12.80 -9.54
N PHE A 33 -14.81 -13.59 -10.63
CA PHE A 33 -14.19 -14.92 -10.69
C PHE A 33 -13.34 -15.07 -11.95
N GLY A 34 -12.36 -15.97 -11.91
CA GLY A 34 -11.54 -16.30 -13.07
C GLY A 34 -10.80 -15.09 -13.67
N GLN A 35 -10.98 -14.84 -14.95
CA GLN A 35 -10.30 -13.76 -15.67
C GLN A 35 -10.70 -12.35 -15.20
N GLU A 36 -11.94 -12.15 -14.80
CA GLU A 36 -12.40 -10.85 -14.30
C GLU A 36 -11.73 -10.51 -12.97
N LEU A 37 -11.59 -11.47 -12.07
CA LEU A 37 -10.86 -11.30 -10.81
C LEU A 37 -9.40 -10.94 -11.07
N THR A 38 -8.77 -11.61 -12.04
CA THR A 38 -7.38 -11.31 -12.44
C THR A 38 -7.25 -9.87 -12.95
N LYS A 39 -8.19 -9.39 -13.76
CA LYS A 39 -8.22 -8.00 -14.24
C LYS A 39 -8.39 -7.00 -13.10
N LEU A 40 -9.30 -7.26 -12.16
CA LEU A 40 -9.50 -6.40 -10.99
C LEU A 40 -8.26 -6.34 -10.10
N PHE A 41 -7.60 -7.46 -9.86
CA PHE A 41 -6.34 -7.47 -9.11
C PHE A 41 -5.22 -6.72 -9.84
N ALA A 42 -5.12 -6.85 -11.16
CA ALA A 42 -4.18 -6.10 -11.95
C ALA A 42 -4.43 -4.58 -11.84
N LEU A 43 -5.70 -4.15 -11.88
CA LEU A 43 -6.09 -2.75 -11.69
C LEU A 43 -5.73 -2.25 -10.28
N LEU A 44 -6.04 -3.02 -9.23
CA LEU A 44 -5.67 -2.67 -7.86
C LEU A 44 -4.15 -2.55 -7.69
N MET A 45 -3.39 -3.46 -8.31
CA MET A 45 -1.91 -3.40 -8.29
C MET A 45 -1.38 -2.20 -9.07
N MET A 46 -1.98 -1.85 -10.20
CA MET A 46 -1.61 -0.66 -10.97
C MET A 46 -1.82 0.62 -10.16
N VAL A 47 -2.96 0.77 -9.50
CA VAL A 47 -3.25 1.93 -8.64
C VAL A 47 -2.25 2.01 -7.49
N ASN A 48 -1.97 0.89 -6.81
CA ASN A 48 -0.98 0.84 -5.74
C ASN A 48 0.45 1.15 -6.22
N GLY A 49 0.80 0.72 -7.44
CA GLY A 49 2.11 0.99 -8.03
C GLY A 49 2.30 2.44 -8.50
N LEU A 50 1.22 3.09 -8.95
CA LEU A 50 1.26 4.49 -9.40
C LEU A 50 1.30 5.49 -8.22
N ALA A 51 0.70 5.14 -7.10
CA ALA A 51 0.61 6.05 -5.95
C ALA A 51 1.99 6.56 -5.45
N PRO A 52 3.04 5.74 -5.28
CA PRO A 52 4.36 6.22 -4.89
C PRO A 52 5.05 7.14 -5.91
N VAL A 53 4.64 7.09 -7.18
CA VAL A 53 5.16 7.98 -8.23
C VAL A 53 4.45 9.34 -8.18
N ILE A 54 3.13 9.30 -8.12
CA ILE A 54 2.29 10.49 -8.22
C ILE A 54 2.33 11.32 -6.93
N ALA A 55 2.32 10.66 -5.77
CA ALA A 55 2.23 11.35 -4.48
C ALA A 55 3.40 12.31 -4.21
N PRO A 56 4.68 11.96 -4.41
CA PRO A 56 5.79 12.90 -4.23
C PRO A 56 5.75 14.06 -5.22
N LEU A 57 5.37 13.80 -6.48
CA LEU A 57 5.27 14.85 -7.50
C LEU A 57 4.21 15.88 -7.13
N ILE A 58 3.01 15.43 -6.77
CA ILE A 58 1.93 16.33 -6.31
C ILE A 58 2.35 17.01 -5.01
N GLY A 59 2.91 16.27 -4.05
CA GLY A 59 3.37 16.82 -2.79
C GLY A 59 4.45 17.90 -2.95
N GLY A 60 5.43 17.65 -3.80
CA GLY A 60 6.49 18.63 -4.12
C GLY A 60 5.93 19.90 -4.76
N GLN A 61 4.98 19.77 -5.70
CA GLN A 61 4.32 20.94 -6.31
C GLN A 61 3.45 21.72 -5.31
N LEU A 62 2.71 21.02 -4.46
CA LEU A 62 1.90 21.68 -3.42
C LEU A 62 2.77 22.48 -2.45
N LEU A 63 3.95 22.00 -2.11
CA LEU A 63 4.87 22.71 -1.22
C LEU A 63 5.42 24.02 -1.78
N LEU A 64 5.31 24.28 -3.10
CA LEU A 64 5.64 25.57 -3.70
C LEU A 64 4.64 26.67 -3.30
N PHE A 65 3.38 26.30 -3.08
CA PHE A 65 2.27 27.24 -2.86
C PHE A 65 1.70 27.17 -1.45
N THR A 66 2.03 26.09 -0.70
CA THR A 66 1.41 25.82 0.59
C THR A 66 2.42 25.32 1.62
N THR A 67 1.96 25.17 2.86
CA THR A 67 2.74 24.55 3.92
C THR A 67 2.45 23.05 4.02
N TRP A 68 3.35 22.28 4.62
CA TRP A 68 3.15 20.85 4.88
C TRP A 68 1.84 20.54 5.65
N ARG A 69 1.34 21.50 6.46
CA ARG A 69 0.06 21.35 7.17
C ARG A 69 -1.13 21.28 6.24
N VAL A 70 -1.11 22.04 5.15
CA VAL A 70 -2.19 22.02 4.13
C VAL A 70 -2.27 20.66 3.45
N ILE A 71 -1.14 19.99 3.23
CA ILE A 71 -1.14 18.61 2.69
C ILE A 71 -1.93 17.67 3.61
N PHE A 72 -1.77 17.79 4.93
CA PHE A 72 -2.55 16.97 5.87
C PHE A 72 -4.04 17.29 5.84
N VAL A 73 -4.41 18.56 5.64
CA VAL A 73 -5.81 18.96 5.49
C VAL A 73 -6.41 18.35 4.23
N ILE A 74 -5.69 18.41 3.11
CA ILE A 74 -6.11 17.78 1.84
C ILE A 74 -6.31 16.26 2.04
N LEU A 75 -5.36 15.56 2.68
CA LEU A 75 -5.47 14.14 2.98
C LEU A 75 -6.67 13.85 3.91
N ALA A 76 -6.95 14.71 4.89
CA ALA A 76 -8.11 14.56 5.77
C ALA A 76 -9.43 14.70 5.00
N ILE A 77 -9.53 15.66 4.07
CA ILE A 77 -10.70 15.84 3.20
C ILE A 77 -10.90 14.59 2.32
N PHE A 78 -9.85 14.11 1.67
CA PHE A 78 -9.92 12.86 0.89
C PHE A 78 -10.39 11.68 1.74
N SER A 79 -9.83 11.55 2.95
CA SER A 79 -10.22 10.47 3.88
C SER A 79 -11.68 10.58 4.30
N ALA A 80 -12.20 11.80 4.51
CA ALA A 80 -13.61 12.03 4.83
C ALA A 80 -14.53 11.66 3.67
N ILE A 81 -14.15 11.98 2.43
CA ILE A 81 -14.90 11.60 1.23
C ILE A 81 -14.93 10.08 1.08
N LEU A 82 -13.78 9.41 1.26
CA LEU A 82 -13.69 7.94 1.20
C LEU A 82 -14.51 7.29 2.33
N LEU A 83 -14.50 7.85 3.52
CA LEU A 83 -15.34 7.38 4.63
C LEU A 83 -16.82 7.51 4.29
N ALA A 84 -17.25 8.67 3.79
CA ALA A 84 -18.64 8.86 3.36
C ALA A 84 -19.04 7.86 2.28
N GLY A 85 -18.18 7.64 1.27
CA GLY A 85 -18.39 6.62 0.25
C GLY A 85 -18.48 5.20 0.82
N SER A 86 -17.63 4.87 1.78
CA SER A 86 -17.64 3.54 2.41
C SER A 86 -18.90 3.28 3.24
N LEU A 87 -19.46 4.31 3.88
CA LEU A 87 -20.70 4.21 4.64
C LEU A 87 -21.93 4.00 3.72
N LEU A 88 -21.86 4.45 2.47
CA LEU A 88 -22.90 4.23 1.46
C LEU A 88 -22.76 2.86 0.77
N PHE A 89 -21.62 2.19 0.93
CA PHE A 89 -21.36 0.91 0.29
C PHE A 89 -22.14 -0.21 0.99
N ARG A 90 -22.88 -0.99 0.22
CA ARG A 90 -23.61 -2.14 0.74
C ARG A 90 -22.66 -3.32 0.92
N GLU A 91 -22.88 -4.10 1.98
CA GLU A 91 -22.15 -5.33 2.24
C GLU A 91 -22.20 -6.28 1.04
N SER A 92 -21.03 -6.65 0.51
CA SER A 92 -20.90 -7.50 -0.66
C SER A 92 -21.04 -8.99 -0.35
N LEU A 93 -20.72 -9.40 0.90
CA LEU A 93 -20.76 -10.81 1.27
C LEU A 93 -22.20 -11.26 1.59
N PRO A 94 -22.74 -12.28 0.88
CA PRO A 94 -24.03 -12.85 1.18
C PRO A 94 -24.14 -13.34 2.62
N LYS A 95 -25.33 -13.22 3.23
CA LYS A 95 -25.55 -13.57 4.64
C LYS A 95 -25.15 -15.01 4.97
N GLU A 96 -25.37 -15.93 4.04
CA GLU A 96 -25.08 -17.35 4.16
C GLU A 96 -23.57 -17.67 4.22
N LYS A 97 -22.75 -16.78 3.66
CA LYS A 97 -21.28 -16.93 3.63
C LYS A 97 -20.58 -16.20 4.79
N ARG A 98 -21.33 -15.45 5.59
CA ARG A 98 -20.75 -14.72 6.72
C ARG A 98 -20.37 -15.67 7.84
N VAL A 99 -19.12 -15.60 8.28
CA VAL A 99 -18.64 -16.38 9.42
C VAL A 99 -19.31 -15.88 10.69
N THR A 100 -20.14 -16.74 11.29
CA THR A 100 -20.71 -16.51 12.62
C THR A 100 -19.69 -16.94 13.68
N GLY A 101 -19.38 -16.10 14.64
CA GLY A 101 -18.43 -16.46 15.72
C GLY A 101 -17.64 -15.28 16.28
N GLY A 102 -17.83 -14.08 15.71
CA GLY A 102 -17.25 -12.85 16.23
C GLY A 102 -15.71 -12.85 16.32
N VAL A 103 -15.20 -12.00 17.19
CA VAL A 103 -13.75 -11.77 17.36
C VAL A 103 -13.01 -13.05 17.82
N ALA A 104 -13.65 -13.88 18.65
CA ALA A 104 -13.03 -15.11 19.16
C ALA A 104 -12.71 -16.11 18.03
N THR A 105 -13.63 -16.31 17.09
CA THR A 105 -13.43 -17.18 15.92
C THR A 105 -12.36 -16.60 14.99
N ALA A 106 -12.38 -15.29 14.75
CA ALA A 106 -11.35 -14.61 13.98
C ALA A 106 -9.96 -14.81 14.59
N THR A 107 -9.82 -14.60 15.90
CA THR A 107 -8.54 -14.79 16.62
C THR A 107 -8.04 -16.25 16.53
N LYS A 108 -8.94 -17.21 16.68
CA LYS A 108 -8.59 -18.64 16.53
C LYS A 108 -8.08 -18.95 15.12
N ASN A 109 -8.73 -18.40 14.09
CA ASN A 109 -8.30 -18.58 12.71
C ASN A 109 -6.92 -17.94 12.45
N TYR A 110 -6.65 -16.74 12.98
CA TYR A 110 -5.33 -16.11 12.88
C TYR A 110 -4.25 -16.93 13.58
N ILE A 111 -4.52 -17.45 14.79
CA ILE A 111 -3.56 -18.32 15.50
C ILE A 111 -3.26 -19.58 14.69
N THR A 112 -4.26 -20.17 14.05
CA THR A 112 -4.06 -21.35 13.19
C THR A 112 -3.18 -21.02 11.99
N LEU A 113 -3.39 -19.87 11.33
CA LEU A 113 -2.57 -19.41 10.20
C LEU A 113 -1.12 -19.14 10.61
N ILE A 114 -0.89 -18.49 11.77
CA ILE A 114 0.47 -18.23 12.29
C ILE A 114 1.23 -19.52 12.62
N LYS A 115 0.54 -20.57 13.00
CA LYS A 115 1.15 -21.89 13.26
C LYS A 115 1.52 -22.63 11.97
N ASP A 116 0.96 -22.28 10.84
CA ASP A 116 1.37 -22.84 9.55
C ASP A 116 2.72 -22.22 9.12
N LYS A 117 3.77 -23.05 9.14
CA LYS A 117 5.14 -22.63 8.81
C LYS A 117 5.27 -22.08 7.39
N ARG A 118 4.48 -22.60 6.43
CA ARG A 118 4.51 -22.13 5.02
C ARG A 118 3.90 -20.75 4.91
N PHE A 119 2.75 -20.55 5.54
CA PHE A 119 2.07 -19.25 5.60
C PHE A 119 2.95 -18.22 6.33
N LEU A 120 3.50 -18.58 7.48
CA LEU A 120 4.37 -17.70 8.26
C LEU A 120 5.63 -17.31 7.48
N GLY A 121 6.28 -18.27 6.80
CA GLY A 121 7.47 -18.00 5.98
C GLY A 121 7.18 -17.00 4.87
N GLN A 122 6.10 -17.17 4.11
CA GLN A 122 5.68 -16.24 3.05
C GLN A 122 5.33 -14.85 3.62
N THR A 123 4.64 -14.81 4.76
CA THR A 123 4.28 -13.56 5.44
C THR A 123 5.51 -12.80 5.92
N LEU A 124 6.51 -13.50 6.48
CA LEU A 124 7.76 -12.88 6.92
C LEU A 124 8.59 -12.34 5.75
N ILE A 125 8.67 -13.05 4.64
CA ILE A 125 9.34 -12.56 3.42
C ILE A 125 8.68 -11.24 2.98
N GLN A 126 7.36 -11.21 2.89
CA GLN A 126 6.62 -10.00 2.53
C GLN A 126 6.84 -8.88 3.56
N PHE A 127 6.80 -9.19 4.84
CA PHE A 127 7.01 -8.22 5.91
C PHE A 127 8.38 -7.54 5.79
N PHE A 128 9.46 -8.30 5.62
CA PHE A 128 10.80 -7.74 5.50
C PHE A 128 11.00 -7.01 4.17
N ALA A 129 10.48 -7.53 3.05
CA ALA A 129 10.55 -6.87 1.75
C ALA A 129 9.84 -5.50 1.77
N PHE A 130 8.60 -5.46 2.25
CA PHE A 130 7.87 -4.19 2.39
C PHE A 130 8.47 -3.29 3.46
N GLY A 131 8.96 -3.84 4.57
CA GLY A 131 9.67 -3.08 5.60
C GLY A 131 10.88 -2.34 5.05
N GLY A 132 11.72 -3.02 4.26
CA GLY A 132 12.85 -2.39 3.55
C GLY A 132 12.41 -1.32 2.56
N PHE A 133 11.35 -1.60 1.78
CA PHE A 133 10.79 -0.65 0.83
C PHE A 133 10.25 0.62 1.51
N PHE A 134 9.52 0.48 2.59
CA PHE A 134 9.02 1.64 3.35
C PHE A 134 10.11 2.37 4.12
N ALA A 135 11.14 1.67 4.60
CA ALA A 135 12.33 2.30 5.18
C ALA A 135 13.05 3.18 4.15
N TYR A 136 13.19 2.69 2.90
CA TYR A 136 13.71 3.49 1.79
C TYR A 136 12.83 4.73 1.53
N ILE A 137 11.51 4.57 1.40
CA ILE A 137 10.58 5.70 1.17
C ILE A 137 10.73 6.76 2.27
N SER A 138 10.75 6.34 3.53
CA SER A 138 10.81 7.26 4.67
C SER A 138 12.19 7.91 4.84
N GLY A 139 13.25 7.13 4.64
CA GLY A 139 14.63 7.60 4.83
C GLY A 139 15.18 8.41 3.65
N SER A 140 14.72 8.14 2.44
CA SER A 140 15.22 8.81 1.23
C SER A 140 15.05 10.33 1.29
N SER A 141 13.93 10.81 1.79
CA SER A 141 13.66 12.24 1.95
C SER A 141 14.75 12.92 2.81
N PHE A 142 15.11 12.29 3.93
CA PHE A 142 16.16 12.80 4.80
C PHE A 142 17.53 12.82 4.11
N VAL A 143 17.87 11.73 3.43
CA VAL A 143 19.18 11.61 2.74
C VAL A 143 19.28 12.64 1.63
N TYR A 144 18.29 12.75 0.76
CA TYR A 144 18.35 13.69 -0.36
C TYR A 144 18.30 15.15 0.08
N GLN A 145 17.47 15.51 1.04
CA GLN A 145 17.29 16.91 1.43
C GLN A 145 18.31 17.37 2.48
N ASN A 146 18.67 16.52 3.49
CA ASN A 146 19.56 16.96 4.54
C ASN A 146 21.05 16.64 4.26
N ILE A 147 21.35 15.52 3.59
CA ILE A 147 22.74 15.15 3.28
C ILE A 147 23.16 15.75 1.94
N PHE A 148 22.37 15.55 0.89
CA PHE A 148 22.67 16.10 -0.44
C PHE A 148 22.16 17.51 -0.67
N GLN A 149 21.49 18.14 0.32
CA GLN A 149 21.00 19.53 0.28
C GLN A 149 20.05 19.84 -0.89
N LEU A 150 19.33 18.83 -1.39
CA LEU A 150 18.36 19.03 -2.46
C LEU A 150 17.08 19.68 -1.94
N SER A 151 16.46 20.50 -2.77
CA SER A 151 15.13 21.05 -2.51
C SER A 151 14.07 19.95 -2.50
N ALA A 152 12.91 20.24 -1.92
CA ALA A 152 11.77 19.31 -1.92
C ALA A 152 11.30 18.96 -3.35
N GLN A 153 11.45 19.89 -4.30
CA GLN A 153 11.09 19.69 -5.71
C GLN A 153 12.09 18.75 -6.39
N GLU A 154 13.39 18.99 -6.23
CA GLU A 154 14.44 18.12 -6.80
C GLU A 154 14.31 16.69 -6.24
N PHE A 155 14.08 16.56 -4.93
CA PHE A 155 13.77 15.27 -4.32
C PHE A 155 12.56 14.60 -4.98
N SER A 156 11.46 15.33 -5.20
CA SER A 156 10.25 14.76 -5.79
C SER A 156 10.47 14.28 -7.23
N TYR A 157 11.25 14.99 -8.03
CA TYR A 157 11.61 14.55 -9.38
C TYR A 157 12.50 13.30 -9.38
N LEU A 158 13.56 13.29 -8.54
CA LEU A 158 14.43 12.12 -8.41
C LEU A 158 13.67 10.88 -7.91
N PHE A 159 12.79 11.07 -6.93
CA PHE A 159 11.95 10.01 -6.43
C PHE A 159 10.97 9.50 -7.49
N GLY A 160 10.42 10.40 -8.31
CA GLY A 160 9.58 10.07 -9.45
C GLY A 160 10.33 9.22 -10.48
N ILE A 161 11.55 9.61 -10.86
CA ILE A 161 12.40 8.84 -11.80
C ILE A 161 12.69 7.45 -11.24
N ASN A 162 13.05 7.34 -9.96
CA ASN A 162 13.31 6.05 -9.32
C ASN A 162 12.06 5.17 -9.27
N SER A 163 10.90 5.76 -9.01
CA SER A 163 9.61 5.06 -9.04
C SER A 163 9.26 4.54 -10.44
N CYS A 164 9.61 5.28 -11.51
CA CYS A 164 9.50 4.78 -12.89
C CYS A 164 10.36 3.53 -13.11
N GLY A 165 11.58 3.50 -12.53
CA GLY A 165 12.44 2.31 -12.54
C GLY A 165 11.77 1.08 -11.92
N ILE A 166 11.09 1.26 -10.78
CA ILE A 166 10.34 0.19 -10.11
C ILE A 166 9.18 -0.31 -11.00
N ILE A 167 8.45 0.59 -11.66
CA ILE A 167 7.36 0.22 -12.58
C ILE A 167 7.92 -0.57 -13.77
N LEU A 168 9.02 -0.12 -14.36
CA LEU A 168 9.67 -0.80 -15.47
C LEU A 168 10.16 -2.19 -15.06
N ALA A 169 10.81 -2.32 -13.90
CA ALA A 169 11.26 -3.60 -13.37
C ALA A 169 10.07 -4.55 -13.12
N SER A 170 8.96 -4.03 -12.60
CA SER A 170 7.73 -4.80 -12.38
C SER A 170 7.13 -5.28 -13.70
N ALA A 171 7.10 -4.42 -14.73
CA ALA A 171 6.59 -4.77 -16.07
C ALA A 171 7.48 -5.83 -16.76
N ILE A 172 8.80 -5.71 -16.61
CA ILE A 172 9.76 -6.69 -17.11
C ILE A 172 9.56 -8.04 -16.39
N SER A 173 9.47 -8.03 -15.05
CA SER A 173 9.22 -9.23 -14.27
C SER A 173 7.92 -9.94 -14.67
N ALA A 174 6.85 -9.15 -14.90
CA ALA A 174 5.57 -9.69 -15.36
C ALA A 174 5.67 -10.35 -16.75
N ARG A 175 6.49 -9.82 -17.66
CA ARG A 175 6.74 -10.44 -18.97
C ARG A 175 7.61 -11.69 -18.86
N LEU A 176 8.67 -11.62 -18.05
CA LEU A 176 9.56 -12.75 -17.81
C LEU A 176 8.85 -13.93 -17.15
N SER A 177 7.89 -13.71 -16.28
CA SER A 177 7.11 -14.77 -15.63
C SER A 177 6.32 -15.65 -16.60
N ASN A 178 6.13 -15.20 -17.84
CA ASN A 178 5.54 -16.01 -18.91
C ASN A 178 6.55 -16.95 -19.60
N VAL A 179 7.85 -16.71 -19.41
CA VAL A 179 8.94 -17.43 -20.12
C VAL A 179 9.78 -18.26 -19.16
N ILE A 180 9.97 -17.76 -17.94
CA ILE A 180 10.79 -18.43 -16.91
C ILE A 180 9.98 -18.72 -15.65
N THR A 181 10.36 -19.76 -14.94
CA THR A 181 9.66 -20.17 -13.72
C THR A 181 9.88 -19.15 -12.59
N VAL A 182 8.90 -19.03 -11.70
CA VAL A 182 8.98 -18.14 -10.51
C VAL A 182 10.25 -18.44 -9.67
N ARG A 183 10.66 -19.70 -9.59
CA ARG A 183 11.88 -20.10 -8.89
C ARG A 183 13.14 -19.51 -9.52
N GLN A 184 13.21 -19.46 -10.84
CA GLN A 184 14.34 -18.86 -11.57
C GLN A 184 14.32 -17.32 -11.39
N LEU A 185 13.14 -16.69 -11.40
CA LEU A 185 12.99 -15.25 -11.14
C LEU A 185 13.47 -14.83 -9.75
N LEU A 186 13.37 -15.69 -8.74
CA LEU A 186 13.79 -15.41 -7.37
C LEU A 186 15.29 -15.67 -7.11
N THR A 187 16.00 -16.26 -8.06
CA THR A 187 17.44 -16.57 -7.94
C THR A 187 18.34 -15.58 -8.69
N PHE A 188 17.76 -14.62 -9.40
CA PHE A 188 18.42 -13.46 -9.99
C PHE A 188 18.19 -12.20 -9.13
#